data_161ce4b5f4a6d411e588ad0445e5741e
#
_entry.id   161ce4b5f4a6d411e588ad0445e5741e
#
_cell.length_a   1.000
_cell.length_b   1.000
_cell.length_c   1.000
_cell.angle_alpha   90.00
_cell.angle_beta   90.00
_cell.angle_gamma   90.00
#
_symmetry.space_group_name_H-M   'P 1'
#
loop_
_entity.id
_entity.type
_entity.pdbx_description
1 polymer ?
#
loop_
_entity_poly.entity_id
_entity_poly.type
_entity_poly.pdbx_seq_one_letter_code
_entity_poly.pdbx_strand_id
1 'polypeptide(L)'
;FEPAAKEENIRLSDKQQKLAVRMAGQLTEIVNQYIDASAISFSIIAWPLPSIGDRFEAIMDETIKVNNLDNDLFRSIQQKMIDAIDGAEYMHITGMNGNRTDLKVALWQLQDPAKETVFENCCADVNIPVGEIFTSPVLAGTNGTLHVSSVYLNGLNYRNLSLRFEDGCVAEADCSNYEDREENQKYLRQNLLQNHETLPMGEFAIGTNTTAYAMARKFDITQLMPILIMEKTGPHFAIGDTCYSHSEDHKVYNTDGKEIVARENEKSRLRDTDPEQAYFNVHTDITIPYDEISAITACFADGRQVDIIREGKFCLEGTEALNEPLNI
;
A
#
# COMPACT_ATOMS: atom_id res chain seq x y z
N PHE A 1 11.27 0.33 15.09
CA PHE A 1 11.19 -1.12 14.84
C PHE A 1 10.77 -1.81 16.15
N GLU A 2 9.67 -2.49 16.12
CA GLU A 2 9.09 -3.13 17.28
C GLU A 2 9.02 -4.65 17.06
N PRO A 3 9.15 -5.48 18.12
CA PRO A 3 8.94 -6.91 17.97
C PRO A 3 7.50 -7.20 17.53
N ALA A 4 7.32 -8.24 16.73
CA ALA A 4 6.01 -8.70 16.31
C ALA A 4 5.11 -8.97 17.53
N ALA A 5 3.87 -8.54 17.46
CA ALA A 5 2.89 -8.76 18.51
C ALA A 5 2.55 -10.27 18.62
N LYS A 6 2.06 -10.67 19.80
CA LYS A 6 1.46 -12.00 19.96
C LYS A 6 0.15 -12.09 19.20
N GLU A 7 -0.26 -13.30 18.85
CA GLU A 7 -1.48 -13.59 18.08
C GLU A 7 -2.78 -13.05 18.73
N GLU A 8 -2.74 -12.75 20.01
CA GLU A 8 -3.87 -12.16 20.74
C GLU A 8 -3.60 -10.70 21.05
N ASN A 9 -4.29 -9.81 20.38
CA ASN A 9 -4.38 -8.40 20.72
C ASN A 9 -5.79 -8.06 21.25
N ILE A 10 -5.91 -6.96 21.97
CA ILE A 10 -7.22 -6.42 22.34
C ILE A 10 -7.99 -6.07 21.06
N ARG A 11 -9.21 -6.57 20.94
CA ARG A 11 -10.07 -6.33 19.78
C ARG A 11 -11.33 -5.59 20.20
N LEU A 12 -11.74 -4.69 19.33
CA LEU A 12 -13.03 -4.03 19.46
C LEU A 12 -14.15 -4.98 19.03
N SER A 13 -15.26 -4.99 19.77
CA SER A 13 -16.49 -5.62 19.28
C SER A 13 -17.06 -4.82 18.11
N ASP A 14 -17.96 -5.42 17.30
CA ASP A 14 -18.62 -4.77 16.15
C ASP A 14 -19.23 -3.40 16.53
N LYS A 15 -19.85 -3.32 17.70
CA LYS A 15 -20.43 -2.07 18.21
C LYS A 15 -19.35 -1.03 18.54
N GLN A 16 -18.25 -1.45 19.14
CA GLN A 16 -17.15 -0.54 19.47
C GLN A 16 -16.43 -0.09 18.21
N GLN A 17 -16.27 -0.97 17.20
CA GLN A 17 -15.68 -0.61 15.90
C GLN A 17 -16.50 0.49 15.21
N LYS A 18 -17.82 0.34 15.11
CA LYS A 18 -18.70 1.38 14.55
C LYS A 18 -18.61 2.71 15.30
N LEU A 19 -18.50 2.65 16.64
CA LEU A 19 -18.30 3.85 17.43
C LEU A 19 -16.93 4.48 17.21
N ALA A 20 -15.88 3.70 17.02
CA ALA A 20 -14.53 4.17 16.73
C ALA A 20 -14.47 4.90 15.38
N VAL A 21 -15.07 4.33 14.32
CA VAL A 21 -15.20 4.96 13.00
C VAL A 21 -15.91 6.31 13.11
N ARG A 22 -17.07 6.32 13.77
CA ARG A 22 -17.84 7.55 13.96
C ARG A 22 -17.09 8.62 14.76
N MET A 23 -16.38 8.19 15.81
CA MET A 23 -15.57 9.09 16.63
C MET A 23 -14.40 9.68 15.81
N ALA A 24 -13.72 8.86 15.01
CA ALA A 24 -12.64 9.32 14.16
C ALA A 24 -13.11 10.37 13.15
N GLY A 25 -14.23 10.13 12.46
CA GLY A 25 -14.83 11.09 11.53
C GLY A 25 -15.19 12.40 12.23
N GLN A 26 -15.89 12.36 13.36
CA GLN A 26 -16.25 13.57 14.13
C GLN A 26 -15.03 14.34 14.63
N LEU A 27 -13.96 13.64 15.05
CA LEU A 27 -12.73 14.28 15.47
C LEU A 27 -12.05 14.98 14.30
N THR A 28 -11.98 14.35 13.14
CA THR A 28 -11.43 14.94 11.93
C THR A 28 -12.21 16.18 11.49
N GLU A 29 -13.55 16.12 11.49
CA GLU A 29 -14.39 17.29 11.19
C GLU A 29 -14.10 18.46 12.14
N ILE A 30 -13.94 18.19 13.45
CA ILE A 30 -13.59 19.24 14.42
C ILE A 30 -12.20 19.80 14.12
N VAL A 31 -11.20 18.94 13.88
CA VAL A 31 -9.83 19.36 13.58
C VAL A 31 -9.80 20.26 12.34
N ASN A 32 -10.49 19.86 11.27
CA ASN A 32 -10.53 20.61 10.00
C ASN A 32 -11.19 22.00 10.12
N GLN A 33 -11.99 22.24 11.16
CA GLN A 33 -12.52 23.59 11.44
C GLN A 33 -11.47 24.58 11.95
N TYR A 34 -10.38 24.07 12.56
CA TYR A 34 -9.36 24.90 13.23
C TYR A 34 -8.01 24.81 12.55
N ILE A 35 -7.76 23.74 11.81
CA ILE A 35 -6.48 23.48 11.17
C ILE A 35 -6.73 23.25 9.68
N ASP A 36 -6.20 24.15 8.87
CA ASP A 36 -6.19 23.99 7.42
C ASP A 36 -5.16 22.92 7.05
N ALA A 37 -5.63 21.78 6.55
CA ALA A 37 -4.75 20.66 6.16
C ALA A 37 -3.70 21.07 5.11
N SER A 38 -4.02 22.05 4.24
CA SER A 38 -3.09 22.58 3.25
C SER A 38 -1.95 23.42 3.85
N ALA A 39 -2.12 23.88 5.11
CA ALA A 39 -1.16 24.70 5.83
C ALA A 39 -0.26 23.89 6.79
N ILE A 40 -0.49 22.57 6.92
CA ILE A 40 0.30 21.70 7.79
C ILE A 40 1.41 21.04 6.99
N SER A 41 2.59 20.95 7.62
CA SER A 41 3.71 20.14 7.15
C SER A 41 4.21 19.28 8.30
N PHE A 42 4.38 17.97 8.05
CA PHE A 42 4.98 17.04 9.00
C PHE A 42 5.74 15.95 8.26
N SER A 43 6.65 15.28 8.96
CA SER A 43 7.36 14.12 8.42
C SER A 43 7.42 13.01 9.45
N ILE A 44 7.31 11.78 8.98
CA ILE A 44 7.41 10.56 9.79
C ILE A 44 8.67 9.83 9.38
N ILE A 45 9.49 9.45 10.36
CA ILE A 45 10.71 8.68 10.16
C ILE A 45 10.81 7.58 11.20
N ALA A 46 11.22 6.39 10.81
CA ALA A 46 11.41 5.26 11.71
C ALA A 46 12.89 4.94 11.91
N TRP A 47 13.23 4.59 13.16
CA TRP A 47 14.56 4.19 13.57
C TRP A 47 14.52 2.89 14.38
N PRO A 48 15.51 2.00 14.24
CA PRO A 48 15.63 0.84 15.11
C PRO A 48 15.96 1.28 16.54
N LEU A 49 15.50 0.50 17.51
CA LEU A 49 15.86 0.65 18.93
C LEU A 49 16.89 -0.42 19.31
N PRO A 50 17.72 -0.21 20.36
CA PRO A 50 18.68 -1.21 20.82
C PRO A 50 18.03 -2.56 21.17
N SER A 51 16.73 -2.57 21.50
CA SER A 51 15.96 -3.79 21.76
C SER A 51 15.80 -4.72 20.55
N ILE A 52 16.15 -4.26 19.34
CA ILE A 52 16.17 -5.12 18.13
C ILE A 52 17.21 -6.23 18.22
N GLY A 53 18.19 -6.12 19.15
CA GLY A 53 19.16 -7.16 19.47
C GLY A 53 20.60 -6.80 19.12
N ASP A 54 21.46 -7.82 19.16
CA ASP A 54 22.93 -7.66 19.08
C ASP A 54 23.42 -7.04 17.75
N ARG A 55 22.59 -7.02 16.71
CA ARG A 55 22.92 -6.42 15.42
C ARG A 55 22.45 -4.96 15.27
N PHE A 56 22.04 -4.32 16.37
CA PHE A 56 21.47 -2.97 16.38
C PHE A 56 22.31 -1.97 15.61
N GLU A 57 23.64 -1.90 15.87
CA GLU A 57 24.51 -0.92 15.19
C GLU A 57 24.53 -1.11 13.67
N ALA A 58 24.66 -2.37 13.21
CA ALA A 58 24.67 -2.66 11.79
C ALA A 58 23.31 -2.39 11.12
N ILE A 59 22.20 -2.65 11.82
CA ILE A 59 20.86 -2.33 11.34
C ILE A 59 20.64 -0.83 11.30
N MET A 60 21.14 -0.09 12.31
CA MET A 60 21.10 1.38 12.34
C MET A 60 21.85 1.99 11.15
N ASP A 61 23.07 1.51 10.87
CA ASP A 61 23.87 1.97 9.74
C ASP A 61 23.17 1.76 8.39
N GLU A 62 22.53 0.61 8.20
CA GLU A 62 21.74 0.36 6.97
C GLU A 62 20.45 1.19 6.95
N THR A 63 19.78 1.39 8.09
CA THR A 63 18.61 2.26 8.18
C THR A 63 18.94 3.70 7.81
N ILE A 64 20.11 4.20 8.23
CA ILE A 64 20.60 5.52 7.81
C ILE A 64 20.73 5.60 6.28
N LYS A 65 21.27 4.56 5.64
CA LYS A 65 21.38 4.52 4.17
C LYS A 65 20.01 4.51 3.51
N VAL A 66 19.07 3.68 4.00
CA VAL A 66 17.69 3.60 3.51
C VAL A 66 16.99 4.96 3.63
N ASN A 67 17.17 5.68 4.75
CA ASN A 67 16.54 6.97 4.98
C ASN A 67 17.21 8.13 4.21
N ASN A 68 18.43 7.94 3.70
CA ASN A 68 19.19 8.95 2.93
C ASN A 68 19.36 8.58 1.45
N LEU A 69 18.44 7.79 0.88
CA LEU A 69 18.44 7.54 -0.56
C LEU A 69 18.29 8.84 -1.35
N ASP A 70 18.87 8.87 -2.54
CA ASP A 70 18.83 10.04 -3.44
C ASP A 70 17.38 10.29 -3.90
N ASN A 71 16.74 11.25 -3.25
CA ASN A 71 15.33 11.59 -3.49
C ASN A 71 15.08 12.09 -4.92
N ASP A 72 16.03 12.78 -5.54
CA ASP A 72 15.88 13.28 -6.91
C ASP A 72 16.01 12.14 -7.93
N LEU A 73 16.91 11.20 -7.68
CA LEU A 73 17.03 9.99 -8.49
C LEU A 73 15.72 9.16 -8.42
N PHE A 74 15.22 8.90 -7.22
CA PHE A 74 13.96 8.13 -7.04
C PHE A 74 12.78 8.86 -7.69
N ARG A 75 12.66 10.16 -7.48
CA ARG A 75 11.63 10.99 -8.15
C ARG A 75 11.68 10.83 -9.66
N SER A 76 12.88 10.88 -10.25
CA SER A 76 13.05 10.72 -11.70
C SER A 76 12.68 9.31 -12.19
N ILE A 77 13.06 8.27 -11.44
CA ILE A 77 12.71 6.88 -11.78
C ILE A 77 11.20 6.66 -11.68
N GLN A 78 10.61 7.08 -10.58
CA GLN A 78 9.17 6.96 -10.32
C GLN A 78 8.36 7.73 -11.36
N GLN A 79 8.81 8.92 -11.77
CA GLN A 79 8.14 9.68 -12.82
C GLN A 79 8.13 8.95 -14.16
N LYS A 80 9.21 8.28 -14.54
CA LYS A 80 9.24 7.44 -15.76
C LYS A 80 8.22 6.31 -15.69
N MET A 81 8.05 5.71 -14.52
CA MET A 81 7.03 4.67 -14.33
C MET A 81 5.63 5.27 -14.51
N ILE A 82 5.35 6.41 -13.88
CA ILE A 82 4.07 7.11 -14.01
C ILE A 82 3.78 7.46 -15.46
N ASP A 83 4.74 8.07 -16.16
CA ASP A 83 4.60 8.45 -17.57
C ASP A 83 4.32 7.25 -18.50
N ALA A 84 4.84 6.07 -18.13
CA ALA A 84 4.63 4.85 -18.89
C ALA A 84 3.26 4.20 -18.67
N ILE A 85 2.64 4.42 -17.50
CA ILE A 85 1.38 3.76 -17.09
C ILE A 85 0.18 4.69 -17.07
N ASP A 86 0.39 6.01 -17.04
CA ASP A 86 -0.70 6.98 -17.18
C ASP A 86 -1.54 6.72 -18.45
N GLY A 87 -2.86 6.68 -18.26
CA GLY A 87 -3.80 6.36 -19.34
C GLY A 87 -4.04 4.86 -19.56
N ALA A 88 -3.46 3.97 -18.76
CA ALA A 88 -3.84 2.56 -18.75
C ALA A 88 -5.27 2.40 -18.20
N GLU A 89 -6.01 1.38 -18.69
CA GLU A 89 -7.33 1.05 -18.15
C GLU A 89 -7.23 0.31 -16.83
N TYR A 90 -6.22 -0.54 -16.69
CA TYR A 90 -5.98 -1.32 -15.48
C TYR A 90 -4.54 -1.79 -15.39
N MET A 91 -4.14 -2.11 -14.17
CA MET A 91 -2.93 -2.87 -13.90
C MET A 91 -3.26 -4.34 -13.72
N HIS A 92 -2.43 -5.23 -14.28
CA HIS A 92 -2.53 -6.67 -14.08
C HIS A 92 -1.32 -7.17 -13.30
N ILE A 93 -1.57 -7.77 -12.16
CA ILE A 93 -0.56 -8.27 -11.25
C ILE A 93 -0.64 -9.80 -11.18
N THR A 94 0.49 -10.47 -11.41
CA THR A 94 0.58 -11.92 -11.33
C THR A 94 1.72 -12.39 -10.42
N GLY A 95 1.47 -13.47 -9.69
CA GLY A 95 2.42 -14.07 -8.76
C GLY A 95 3.31 -15.15 -9.37
N MET A 96 4.40 -15.46 -8.68
CA MET A 96 5.31 -16.60 -8.97
C MET A 96 5.78 -17.26 -7.68
N ASN A 97 6.56 -18.33 -7.78
CA ASN A 97 7.18 -19.04 -6.64
C ASN A 97 6.16 -19.49 -5.57
N GLY A 98 4.97 -19.91 -6.00
CA GLY A 98 3.88 -20.33 -5.09
C GLY A 98 2.91 -19.21 -4.72
N ASN A 99 3.23 -17.96 -5.02
CA ASN A 99 2.27 -16.87 -4.94
C ASN A 99 1.21 -17.02 -6.04
N ARG A 100 -0.06 -16.94 -5.65
CA ARG A 100 -1.22 -17.18 -6.52
C ARG A 100 -1.94 -15.89 -6.90
N THR A 101 -1.27 -14.75 -6.77
CA THR A 101 -1.86 -13.48 -7.20
C THR A 101 -2.19 -13.52 -8.68
N ASP A 102 -3.41 -13.17 -8.99
CA ASP A 102 -3.92 -12.88 -10.33
C ASP A 102 -5.00 -11.81 -10.15
N LEU A 103 -4.57 -10.56 -10.21
CA LEU A 103 -5.37 -9.41 -9.79
C LEU A 103 -5.35 -8.33 -10.86
N LYS A 104 -6.54 -7.91 -11.26
CA LYS A 104 -6.77 -6.76 -12.11
C LYS A 104 -7.19 -5.58 -11.23
N VAL A 105 -6.45 -4.48 -11.29
CA VAL A 105 -6.74 -3.24 -10.59
C VAL A 105 -7.15 -2.18 -11.60
N ALA A 106 -8.41 -1.77 -11.60
CA ALA A 106 -8.94 -0.76 -12.52
C ALA A 106 -8.45 0.63 -12.13
N LEU A 107 -8.13 1.44 -13.14
CA LEU A 107 -7.56 2.77 -12.98
C LEU A 107 -8.54 3.87 -13.43
N TRP A 108 -8.39 5.04 -12.84
CA TRP A 108 -9.05 6.25 -13.30
C TRP A 108 -8.64 6.60 -14.73
N GLN A 109 -9.57 7.12 -15.52
CA GLN A 109 -9.29 7.60 -16.86
C GLN A 109 -9.04 9.10 -16.82
N LEU A 110 -7.92 9.52 -17.40
CA LEU A 110 -7.53 10.93 -17.49
C LEU A 110 -8.43 11.68 -18.48
N GLN A 111 -8.90 12.85 -18.09
CA GLN A 111 -9.64 13.75 -18.99
C GLN A 111 -8.68 14.65 -19.77
N ASP A 112 -7.63 15.14 -19.12
CA ASP A 112 -6.58 15.96 -19.73
C ASP A 112 -5.19 15.42 -19.35
N PRO A 113 -4.63 14.44 -20.11
CA PRO A 113 -3.33 13.83 -19.80
C PRO A 113 -2.16 14.80 -19.71
N ALA A 114 -2.33 16.05 -20.22
CA ALA A 114 -1.31 17.07 -20.09
C ALA A 114 -1.29 17.75 -18.71
N LYS A 115 -2.38 17.62 -17.94
CA LYS A 115 -2.55 18.28 -16.63
C LYS A 115 -2.88 17.32 -15.50
N GLU A 116 -3.19 16.09 -15.82
CA GLU A 116 -3.68 15.09 -14.87
C GLU A 116 -2.78 13.86 -14.87
N THR A 117 -2.73 13.20 -13.73
CA THR A 117 -2.07 11.90 -13.52
C THR A 117 -2.89 11.04 -12.59
N VAL A 118 -2.74 9.72 -12.70
CA VAL A 118 -3.45 8.76 -11.84
C VAL A 118 -2.62 8.38 -10.62
N PHE A 119 -1.29 8.47 -10.71
CA PHE A 119 -0.40 8.05 -9.64
C PHE A 119 0.30 9.24 -8.97
N GLU A 120 0.41 9.19 -7.65
CA GLU A 120 1.30 10.06 -6.89
C GLU A 120 2.74 9.55 -6.99
N ASN A 121 3.66 10.48 -7.24
CA ASN A 121 5.11 10.25 -7.16
C ASN A 121 5.55 10.52 -5.72
N CYS A 122 5.39 9.51 -4.84
CA CYS A 122 5.67 9.64 -3.43
C CYS A 122 7.18 9.64 -3.16
N CYS A 123 7.69 10.83 -2.89
CA CYS A 123 9.06 11.06 -2.47
C CYS A 123 9.13 11.21 -0.95
N ALA A 124 10.33 11.34 -0.40
CA ALA A 124 10.53 11.53 1.03
C ALA A 124 10.14 12.95 1.47
N ASP A 125 8.87 13.21 1.59
CA ASP A 125 8.27 14.46 2.08
C ASP A 125 7.49 14.24 3.39
N VAL A 126 6.46 13.42 3.40
CA VAL A 126 5.72 13.02 4.61
C VAL A 126 6.37 11.79 5.24
N ASN A 127 6.48 10.70 4.50
CA ASN A 127 7.10 9.46 4.96
C ASN A 127 8.56 9.37 4.52
N ILE A 128 9.47 9.14 5.47
CA ILE A 128 10.87 8.82 5.20
C ILE A 128 11.10 7.35 5.56
N PRO A 129 11.60 6.54 4.63
CA PRO A 129 12.28 6.85 3.35
C PRO A 129 11.37 7.08 2.15
N VAL A 130 11.98 7.55 1.05
CA VAL A 130 11.38 7.54 -0.28
C VAL A 130 11.09 6.10 -0.70
N GLY A 131 10.01 5.87 -1.38
CA GLY A 131 10.03 5.23 -2.62
C GLY A 131 8.79 4.40 -2.93
N GLU A 132 7.82 5.04 -3.55
CA GLU A 132 6.67 4.40 -4.18
C GLU A 132 5.99 5.31 -5.18
N ILE A 133 5.19 4.71 -6.05
CA ILE A 133 4.11 5.37 -6.76
C ILE A 133 2.81 4.72 -6.33
N PHE A 134 1.78 5.49 -6.02
CA PHE A 134 0.52 4.94 -5.54
C PHE A 134 -0.70 5.62 -6.16
N THR A 135 -1.84 4.97 -6.08
CA THR A 135 -3.13 5.45 -6.58
C THR A 135 -4.27 4.90 -5.74
N SER A 136 -5.36 5.64 -5.65
CA SER A 136 -6.63 5.09 -5.19
C SER A 136 -7.35 4.46 -6.40
N PRO A 137 -7.53 3.13 -6.44
CA PRO A 137 -8.09 2.46 -7.60
C PRO A 137 -9.58 2.73 -7.77
N VAL A 138 -10.07 2.56 -8.99
CA VAL A 138 -11.50 2.42 -9.26
C VAL A 138 -11.93 1.04 -8.75
N LEU A 139 -12.98 0.99 -7.94
CA LEU A 139 -13.46 -0.29 -7.38
C LEU A 139 -14.13 -1.14 -8.45
N ALA A 140 -15.04 -0.53 -9.24
CA ALA A 140 -15.71 -1.22 -10.31
C ALA A 140 -14.70 -1.78 -11.34
N GLY A 141 -14.71 -3.10 -11.53
CA GLY A 141 -13.77 -3.78 -12.42
C GLY A 141 -12.42 -4.15 -11.79
N THR A 142 -12.16 -3.80 -10.53
CA THR A 142 -11.03 -4.34 -9.75
C THR A 142 -11.43 -5.71 -9.22
N ASN A 143 -10.86 -6.76 -9.84
CA ASN A 143 -11.25 -8.15 -9.60
C ASN A 143 -10.05 -9.09 -9.64
N GLY A 144 -10.14 -10.17 -8.87
CA GLY A 144 -9.13 -11.22 -8.86
C GLY A 144 -8.67 -11.58 -7.45
N THR A 145 -7.53 -12.23 -7.36
CA THR A 145 -6.98 -12.73 -6.11
C THR A 145 -5.64 -12.04 -5.81
N LEU A 146 -5.54 -11.48 -4.64
CA LEU A 146 -4.29 -11.07 -4.00
C LEU A 146 -3.83 -12.21 -3.09
N HIS A 147 -2.59 -12.65 -3.21
CA HIS A 147 -2.01 -13.66 -2.35
C HIS A 147 -0.60 -13.26 -1.92
N VAL A 148 -0.24 -13.59 -0.69
CA VAL A 148 1.13 -13.47 -0.18
C VAL A 148 1.44 -14.65 0.73
N SER A 149 2.65 -15.22 0.60
CA SER A 149 3.04 -16.41 1.34
C SER A 149 3.15 -16.14 2.85
N SER A 150 3.67 -14.97 3.21
CA SER A 150 3.78 -14.53 4.61
C SER A 150 3.88 -12.99 4.66
N VAL A 151 3.05 -12.38 5.47
CA VAL A 151 3.08 -10.92 5.71
C VAL A 151 2.79 -10.62 7.18
N TYR A 152 3.39 -9.54 7.67
CA TYR A 152 3.17 -9.01 9.02
C TYR A 152 2.34 -7.73 8.93
N LEU A 153 1.14 -7.77 9.50
CA LEU A 153 0.19 -6.65 9.51
C LEU A 153 -0.18 -6.34 10.96
N ASN A 154 0.03 -5.09 11.37
CA ASN A 154 -0.21 -4.67 12.75
C ASN A 154 0.47 -5.57 13.81
N GLY A 155 1.69 -6.04 13.51
CA GLY A 155 2.47 -6.92 14.37
C GLY A 155 2.04 -8.39 14.37
N LEU A 156 1.01 -8.76 13.60
CA LEU A 156 0.51 -10.14 13.48
C LEU A 156 0.99 -10.77 12.18
N ASN A 157 1.42 -12.03 12.23
CA ASN A 157 1.79 -12.79 11.05
C ASN A 157 0.55 -13.38 10.37
N TYR A 158 0.49 -13.29 9.05
CA TYR A 158 -0.48 -13.97 8.21
C TYR A 158 0.26 -14.88 7.24
N ARG A 159 -0.07 -16.18 7.26
CA ARG A 159 0.53 -17.20 6.40
C ARG A 159 -0.42 -17.57 5.28
N ASN A 160 0.08 -17.58 4.04
CA ASN A 160 -0.72 -17.82 2.83
C ASN A 160 -2.00 -16.97 2.81
N LEU A 161 -1.85 -15.69 3.14
CA LEU A 161 -2.98 -14.75 3.08
C LEU A 161 -3.48 -14.66 1.63
N SER A 162 -4.77 -14.86 1.46
CA SER A 162 -5.45 -14.77 0.17
C SER A 162 -6.71 -13.93 0.31
N LEU A 163 -6.82 -12.89 -0.51
CA LEU A 163 -8.01 -12.04 -0.59
C LEU A 163 -8.53 -12.08 -2.01
N ARG A 164 -9.80 -12.45 -2.18
CA ARG A 164 -10.48 -12.37 -3.47
C ARG A 164 -11.32 -11.11 -3.51
N PHE A 165 -11.07 -10.29 -4.52
CA PHE A 165 -11.79 -9.05 -4.76
C PHE A 165 -12.86 -9.22 -5.83
N GLU A 166 -14.04 -8.65 -5.57
CA GLU A 166 -15.13 -8.45 -6.52
C GLU A 166 -15.49 -6.96 -6.50
N ASP A 167 -15.41 -6.32 -7.66
CA ASP A 167 -15.58 -4.87 -7.80
C ASP A 167 -14.91 -4.08 -6.67
N GLY A 168 -13.62 -4.38 -6.48
CA GLY A 168 -12.74 -3.71 -5.55
C GLY A 168 -13.00 -3.97 -4.07
N CYS A 169 -13.98 -4.80 -3.71
CA CYS A 169 -14.26 -5.15 -2.33
C CYS A 169 -13.84 -6.58 -2.01
N VAL A 170 -13.37 -6.84 -0.79
CA VAL A 170 -12.99 -8.18 -0.33
C VAL A 170 -14.24 -9.04 -0.24
N ALA A 171 -14.39 -9.99 -1.18
CA ALA A 171 -15.49 -10.97 -1.21
C ALA A 171 -15.17 -12.23 -0.39
N GLU A 172 -13.89 -12.64 -0.40
CA GLU A 172 -13.41 -13.78 0.39
C GLU A 172 -12.02 -13.48 0.93
N ALA A 173 -11.76 -13.95 2.16
CA ALA A 173 -10.45 -13.91 2.79
C ALA A 173 -10.11 -15.28 3.34
N ASP A 174 -8.87 -15.73 3.17
CA ASP A 174 -8.38 -17.00 3.72
C ASP A 174 -6.91 -16.88 4.15
N CYS A 175 -6.49 -17.74 5.09
CA CYS A 175 -5.10 -17.88 5.51
C CYS A 175 -4.85 -19.29 6.07
N SER A 176 -3.59 -19.61 6.35
CA SER A 176 -3.21 -20.91 6.91
C SER A 176 -2.47 -20.78 8.26
N ASN A 177 -2.92 -19.86 9.11
CA ASN A 177 -2.35 -19.66 10.44
C ASN A 177 -2.67 -20.81 11.39
N TYR A 178 -3.87 -21.37 11.26
CA TYR A 178 -4.39 -22.48 12.08
C TYR A 178 -4.77 -23.66 11.18
N GLU A 179 -4.82 -24.85 11.74
CA GLU A 179 -5.31 -26.05 11.03
C GLU A 179 -6.83 -25.98 10.83
N ASP A 180 -7.54 -25.36 11.78
CA ASP A 180 -8.98 -25.19 11.73
C ASP A 180 -9.36 -23.98 10.85
N ARG A 181 -10.29 -24.22 9.91
CA ARG A 181 -10.78 -23.17 9.01
C ARG A 181 -11.58 -22.10 9.74
N GLU A 182 -12.37 -22.47 10.74
CA GLU A 182 -13.19 -21.51 11.49
C GLU A 182 -12.28 -20.57 12.33
N GLU A 183 -11.18 -21.09 12.87
CA GLU A 183 -10.19 -20.29 13.54
C GLU A 183 -9.49 -19.30 12.59
N ASN A 184 -9.14 -19.73 11.37
CA ASN A 184 -8.59 -18.84 10.36
C ASN A 184 -9.60 -17.72 9.97
N GLN A 185 -10.87 -18.06 9.75
CA GLN A 185 -11.90 -17.08 9.44
C GLN A 185 -12.12 -16.09 10.59
N LYS A 186 -12.14 -16.56 11.82
CA LYS A 186 -12.23 -15.70 13.01
C LYS A 186 -11.02 -14.77 13.11
N TYR A 187 -9.82 -15.31 12.88
CA TYR A 187 -8.57 -14.53 12.92
C TYR A 187 -8.59 -13.41 11.89
N LEU A 188 -8.96 -13.69 10.64
CA LEU A 188 -9.08 -12.71 9.57
C LEU A 188 -10.15 -11.67 9.87
N ARG A 189 -11.34 -12.11 10.27
CA ARG A 189 -12.44 -11.20 10.59
C ARG A 189 -12.07 -10.22 11.70
N GLN A 190 -11.46 -10.69 12.77
CA GLN A 190 -11.16 -9.85 13.93
C GLN A 190 -9.94 -8.95 13.72
N ASN A 191 -8.91 -9.44 13.01
CA ASN A 191 -7.63 -8.76 12.94
C ASN A 191 -7.40 -8.03 11.63
N LEU A 192 -7.77 -8.61 10.50
CA LEU A 192 -7.57 -8.02 9.17
C LEU A 192 -8.75 -7.13 8.77
N LEU A 193 -9.96 -7.69 8.81
CA LEU A 193 -11.17 -6.97 8.47
C LEU A 193 -11.71 -6.09 9.62
N GLN A 194 -11.13 -6.19 10.81
CA GLN A 194 -11.51 -5.43 12.00
C GLN A 194 -13.02 -5.42 12.27
N ASN A 195 -13.65 -6.59 12.08
CA ASN A 195 -15.08 -6.83 12.19
C ASN A 195 -15.96 -6.12 11.15
N HIS A 196 -15.40 -5.52 10.12
CA HIS A 196 -16.17 -5.12 8.95
C HIS A 196 -16.63 -6.37 8.18
N GLU A 197 -17.77 -6.27 7.53
CA GLU A 197 -18.29 -7.34 6.69
C GLU A 197 -17.43 -7.50 5.43
N THR A 198 -16.98 -6.39 4.87
CA THR A 198 -16.04 -6.27 3.75
C THR A 198 -15.26 -4.97 3.87
N LEU A 199 -14.14 -4.89 3.17
CA LEU A 199 -13.35 -3.66 3.02
C LEU A 199 -13.06 -3.44 1.54
N PRO A 200 -13.11 -2.19 1.04
CA PRO A 200 -12.68 -1.86 -0.32
C PRO A 200 -11.16 -1.86 -0.42
N MET A 201 -10.66 -1.93 -1.65
CA MET A 201 -9.28 -1.58 -1.95
C MET A 201 -9.12 -0.06 -1.87
N GLY A 202 -8.37 0.41 -0.92
CA GLY A 202 -8.09 1.84 -0.71
C GLY A 202 -6.92 2.33 -1.52
N GLU A 203 -5.93 1.43 -1.78
CA GLU A 203 -4.71 1.79 -2.47
C GLU A 203 -4.16 0.63 -3.30
N PHE A 204 -3.55 0.98 -4.42
CA PHE A 204 -2.57 0.18 -5.14
C PHE A 204 -1.29 0.97 -5.31
N ALA A 205 -0.18 0.39 -4.93
CA ALA A 205 1.13 1.02 -5.03
C ALA A 205 2.20 0.08 -5.58
N ILE A 206 3.25 0.67 -6.14
CA ILE A 206 4.48 -0.01 -6.52
C ILE A 206 5.60 0.57 -5.68
N GLY A 207 5.96 -0.12 -4.61
CA GLY A 207 7.12 0.22 -3.79
C GLY A 207 8.40 0.11 -4.62
N THR A 208 9.31 1.05 -4.42
CA THR A 208 10.58 1.16 -5.17
C THR A 208 11.80 1.09 -4.26
N ASN A 209 11.62 1.02 -2.94
CA ASN A 209 12.72 0.98 -1.99
C ASN A 209 13.32 -0.43 -1.86
N THR A 210 13.97 -0.88 -2.93
CA THR A 210 14.67 -2.16 -2.99
C THR A 210 15.84 -2.25 -2.02
N THR A 211 16.40 -1.12 -1.60
CA THR A 211 17.45 -1.06 -0.56
C THR A 211 16.89 -1.48 0.79
N ALA A 212 15.69 -1.02 1.16
CA ALA A 212 15.00 -1.47 2.37
C ALA A 212 14.63 -2.95 2.31
N TYR A 213 14.18 -3.43 1.15
CA TYR A 213 13.94 -4.86 0.92
C TYR A 213 15.20 -5.69 1.16
N ALA A 214 16.34 -5.29 0.57
CA ALA A 214 17.62 -5.97 0.75
C ALA A 214 18.07 -5.95 2.22
N MET A 215 17.90 -4.82 2.91
CA MET A 215 18.19 -4.70 4.36
C MET A 215 17.35 -5.67 5.17
N ALA A 216 16.03 -5.72 4.94
CA ALA A 216 15.13 -6.62 5.66
C ALA A 216 15.52 -8.09 5.51
N ARG A 217 15.91 -8.51 4.30
CA ARG A 217 16.39 -9.86 3.99
C ARG A 217 17.76 -10.15 4.61
N LYS A 218 18.72 -9.23 4.46
CA LYS A 218 20.08 -9.37 5.00
C LYS A 218 20.10 -9.61 6.52
N PHE A 219 19.21 -8.95 7.23
CA PHE A 219 19.15 -9.03 8.69
C PHE A 219 18.04 -9.94 9.22
N ASP A 220 17.21 -10.51 8.34
CA ASP A 220 16.03 -11.29 8.72
C ASP A 220 15.16 -10.54 9.73
N ILE A 221 14.78 -9.31 9.39
CA ILE A 221 14.02 -8.40 10.26
C ILE A 221 12.69 -7.93 9.66
N THR A 222 12.20 -8.59 8.62
CA THR A 222 10.94 -8.24 7.96
C THR A 222 9.79 -8.07 8.95
N GLN A 223 9.71 -8.96 9.95
CA GLN A 223 8.69 -8.92 11.00
C GLN A 223 8.84 -7.78 12.00
N LEU A 224 9.97 -7.09 12.00
CA LEU A 224 10.29 -6.00 12.93
C LEU A 224 10.22 -4.63 12.25
N MET A 225 10.10 -4.62 10.92
CA MET A 225 10.09 -3.37 10.14
C MET A 225 8.78 -2.62 10.35
N PRO A 226 8.83 -1.29 10.54
CA PRO A 226 7.62 -0.48 10.59
C PRO A 226 6.94 -0.42 9.23
N ILE A 227 5.62 -0.26 9.23
CA ILE A 227 4.82 -0.28 7.99
C ILE A 227 5.31 0.77 6.99
N LEU A 228 5.63 1.98 7.41
CA LEU A 228 6.09 3.07 6.55
C LEU A 228 7.39 2.77 5.75
N ILE A 229 8.13 1.71 6.13
CA ILE A 229 9.26 1.20 5.35
C ILE A 229 8.84 -0.07 4.60
N MET A 230 8.07 -0.95 5.26
CA MET A 230 7.66 -2.23 4.67
C MET A 230 6.79 -2.07 3.43
N GLU A 231 5.84 -1.14 3.44
CA GLU A 231 5.00 -0.83 2.28
C GLU A 231 5.85 -0.54 1.03
N LYS A 232 6.98 0.15 1.19
CA LYS A 232 7.87 0.56 0.11
C LYS A 232 8.81 -0.55 -0.41
N THR A 233 8.82 -1.71 0.24
CA THR A 233 9.72 -2.84 -0.11
C THR A 233 9.15 -3.77 -1.18
N GLY A 234 8.03 -3.43 -1.80
CA GLY A 234 7.40 -4.20 -2.86
C GLY A 234 6.08 -3.58 -3.30
N PRO A 235 5.44 -4.14 -4.33
CA PRO A 235 4.07 -3.75 -4.65
C PRO A 235 3.16 -4.08 -3.48
N HIS A 236 2.26 -3.13 -3.15
CA HIS A 236 1.35 -3.31 -2.03
C HIS A 236 -0.06 -2.82 -2.36
N PHE A 237 -1.00 -3.28 -1.56
CA PHE A 237 -2.43 -3.06 -1.74
C PHE A 237 -3.04 -2.80 -0.37
N ALA A 238 -3.59 -1.61 -0.16
CA ALA A 238 -4.32 -1.36 1.06
C ALA A 238 -5.77 -1.81 0.96
N ILE A 239 -6.27 -2.41 2.04
CA ILE A 239 -7.71 -2.61 2.24
C ILE A 239 -8.22 -1.61 3.27
N GLY A 240 -9.38 -1.00 2.99
CA GLY A 240 -9.99 0.04 3.80
C GLY A 240 -10.04 1.39 3.11
N ASP A 241 -9.72 2.43 3.86
CA ASP A 241 -9.77 3.81 3.42
C ASP A 241 -8.66 4.15 2.42
N THR A 242 -8.86 5.17 1.59
CA THR A 242 -7.82 5.67 0.68
C THR A 242 -6.77 6.49 1.44
N CYS A 243 -5.60 6.71 0.84
CA CYS A 243 -4.55 7.58 1.39
C CYS A 243 -5.02 9.03 1.56
N TYR A 244 -6.07 9.43 0.84
CA TYR A 244 -6.63 10.79 0.87
C TYR A 244 -7.89 10.91 1.73
N SER A 245 -8.22 9.89 2.52
CA SER A 245 -9.43 9.88 3.35
C SER A 245 -9.53 11.12 4.24
N HIS A 246 -10.68 11.79 4.19
CA HIS A 246 -10.98 13.09 4.79
C HIS A 246 -10.22 14.28 4.17
N SER A 247 -9.50 14.11 3.07
CA SER A 247 -8.79 15.15 2.33
C SER A 247 -9.00 15.08 0.81
N GLU A 248 -9.96 14.29 0.34
CA GLU A 248 -10.23 14.03 -1.09
C GLU A 248 -10.49 15.31 -1.89
N ASP A 249 -11.07 16.32 -1.24
CA ASP A 249 -11.42 17.60 -1.87
C ASP A 249 -10.20 18.53 -2.05
N HIS A 250 -9.08 18.23 -1.39
CA HIS A 250 -7.84 18.98 -1.56
C HIS A 250 -7.11 18.51 -2.81
N LYS A 251 -6.79 19.47 -3.69
CA LYS A 251 -6.00 19.16 -4.87
C LYS A 251 -4.56 18.90 -4.51
N VAL A 252 -4.05 17.78 -4.98
CA VAL A 252 -2.65 17.38 -4.82
C VAL A 252 -1.99 17.33 -6.21
N TYR A 253 -0.74 17.67 -6.28
CA TYR A 253 0.01 17.75 -7.52
C TYR A 253 1.35 17.04 -7.40
N ASN A 254 1.73 16.30 -8.42
CA ASN A 254 3.10 15.83 -8.55
C ASN A 254 4.05 17.00 -8.86
N THR A 255 5.35 16.77 -8.68
CA THR A 255 6.38 17.80 -8.91
C THR A 255 6.48 18.24 -10.37
N ASP A 256 5.92 17.50 -11.33
CA ASP A 256 5.78 17.88 -12.72
C ASP A 256 4.61 18.86 -12.97
N GLY A 257 3.82 19.15 -11.94
CA GLY A 257 2.69 20.06 -11.96
C GLY A 257 1.36 19.44 -12.38
N LYS A 258 1.30 18.13 -12.64
CA LYS A 258 0.05 17.43 -12.93
C LYS A 258 -0.76 17.18 -11.66
N GLU A 259 -2.07 17.40 -11.74
CA GLU A 259 -3.02 17.10 -10.66
C GLU A 259 -3.23 15.58 -10.55
N ILE A 260 -3.10 15.06 -9.35
CA ILE A 260 -3.44 13.67 -9.03
C ILE A 260 -4.96 13.57 -8.93
N VAL A 261 -5.59 12.89 -9.90
CA VAL A 261 -7.08 12.81 -9.98
C VAL A 261 -7.63 11.62 -9.20
N ALA A 262 -6.83 10.60 -8.91
CA ALA A 262 -7.23 9.38 -8.23
C ALA A 262 -7.12 9.50 -6.70
N ARG A 263 -7.86 10.44 -6.10
CA ARG A 263 -7.86 10.69 -4.66
C ARG A 263 -9.03 10.05 -3.91
N GLU A 264 -9.97 9.48 -4.61
CA GLU A 264 -11.19 8.89 -4.06
C GLU A 264 -11.55 7.60 -4.79
N ASN A 265 -12.41 6.81 -4.20
CA ASN A 265 -13.05 5.67 -4.84
C ASN A 265 -14.58 5.73 -4.64
N GLU A 266 -15.32 4.76 -5.13
CA GLU A 266 -16.78 4.74 -5.04
C GLU A 266 -17.30 4.74 -3.60
N LYS A 267 -16.49 4.30 -2.61
CA LYS A 267 -16.86 4.34 -1.20
C LYS A 267 -16.65 5.74 -0.62
N SER A 268 -15.45 6.31 -0.74
CA SER A 268 -15.15 7.63 -0.18
C SER A 268 -15.99 8.75 -0.83
N ARG A 269 -16.51 8.54 -2.05
CA ARG A 269 -17.52 9.44 -2.68
C ARG A 269 -18.83 9.56 -1.92
N LEU A 270 -19.14 8.63 -1.04
CA LEU A 270 -20.34 8.69 -0.21
C LEU A 270 -20.22 9.65 0.97
N ARG A 271 -19.05 10.27 1.19
CA ARG A 271 -18.72 11.09 2.36
C ARG A 271 -19.78 12.16 2.70
N ASP A 272 -20.35 12.80 1.68
CA ASP A 272 -21.37 13.85 1.87
C ASP A 272 -22.79 13.31 2.12
N THR A 273 -23.05 12.06 1.72
CA THR A 273 -24.40 11.46 1.77
C THR A 273 -24.53 10.37 2.81
N ASP A 274 -23.49 9.57 3.00
CA ASP A 274 -23.45 8.45 3.96
C ASP A 274 -22.01 8.25 4.49
N PRO A 275 -21.53 9.10 5.40
CA PRO A 275 -20.16 9.01 5.93
C PRO A 275 -19.84 7.67 6.61
N GLU A 276 -20.84 6.98 7.16
CA GLU A 276 -20.65 5.67 7.81
C GLU A 276 -20.36 4.55 6.80
N GLN A 277 -20.66 4.75 5.52
CA GLN A 277 -20.29 3.85 4.42
C GLN A 277 -19.11 4.35 3.59
N ALA A 278 -18.72 5.61 3.77
CA ALA A 278 -17.60 6.21 3.08
C ALA A 278 -16.25 5.80 3.69
N TYR A 279 -16.21 5.70 5.02
CA TYR A 279 -14.98 5.51 5.77
C TYR A 279 -15.07 4.30 6.70
N PHE A 280 -13.97 3.60 6.84
CA PHE A 280 -13.87 2.34 7.60
C PHE A 280 -12.97 2.47 8.84
N ASN A 281 -12.17 3.54 8.92
CA ASN A 281 -11.11 3.73 9.90
C ASN A 281 -10.12 2.55 9.92
N VAL A 282 -9.87 2.04 8.73
CA VAL A 282 -8.92 0.95 8.44
C VAL A 282 -8.15 1.33 7.19
N HIS A 283 -6.83 1.25 7.26
CA HIS A 283 -5.94 1.27 6.11
C HIS A 283 -4.83 0.27 6.41
N THR A 284 -4.79 -0.82 5.67
CA THR A 284 -3.86 -1.92 5.94
C THR A 284 -3.17 -2.34 4.66
N ASP A 285 -1.87 -2.02 4.56
CA ASP A 285 -1.03 -2.30 3.39
C ASP A 285 -0.54 -3.73 3.40
N ILE A 286 -0.85 -4.46 2.35
CA ILE A 286 -0.43 -5.84 2.15
C ILE A 286 0.63 -5.85 1.05
N THR A 287 1.88 -5.97 1.46
CA THR A 287 3.03 -5.97 0.55
C THR A 287 3.34 -7.38 0.05
N ILE A 288 3.51 -7.51 -1.27
CA ILE A 288 4.03 -8.74 -1.90
C ILE A 288 5.54 -8.55 -2.11
N PRO A 289 6.40 -9.43 -1.59
CA PRO A 289 7.84 -9.33 -1.83
C PRO A 289 8.19 -9.56 -3.31
N TYR A 290 9.26 -8.92 -3.80
CA TYR A 290 9.63 -8.97 -5.22
C TYR A 290 9.83 -10.39 -5.74
N ASP A 291 10.38 -11.30 -4.93
CA ASP A 291 10.59 -12.70 -5.28
C ASP A 291 9.29 -13.53 -5.40
N GLU A 292 8.15 -12.95 -5.08
CA GLU A 292 6.82 -13.54 -5.28
C GLU A 292 6.05 -12.92 -6.47
N ILE A 293 6.58 -11.88 -7.13
CA ILE A 293 5.93 -11.19 -8.25
C ILE A 293 6.45 -11.73 -9.60
N SER A 294 5.55 -12.29 -10.40
CA SER A 294 5.84 -12.66 -11.79
C SER A 294 5.83 -11.45 -12.71
N ALA A 295 4.76 -10.67 -12.68
CA ALA A 295 4.66 -9.46 -13.49
C ALA A 295 3.72 -8.42 -12.87
N ILE A 296 3.99 -7.15 -13.17
CA ILE A 296 3.08 -6.00 -13.04
C ILE A 296 3.03 -5.34 -14.40
N THR A 297 1.88 -5.38 -15.05
CA THR A 297 1.66 -4.95 -16.42
C THR A 297 0.55 -3.91 -16.50
N ALA A 298 0.84 -2.76 -17.07
CA ALA A 298 -0.18 -1.77 -17.44
C ALA A 298 -0.86 -2.17 -18.74
N CYS A 299 -2.18 -2.20 -18.77
CA CYS A 299 -3.01 -2.61 -19.89
C CYS A 299 -3.86 -1.45 -20.38
N PHE A 300 -3.78 -1.14 -21.68
CA PHE A 300 -4.42 0.01 -22.29
C PHE A 300 -5.60 -0.39 -23.18
N ALA A 301 -6.54 0.53 -23.41
CA ALA A 301 -7.73 0.34 -24.24
C ALA A 301 -7.43 -0.09 -25.68
N ASP A 302 -6.31 0.32 -26.23
CA ASP A 302 -5.85 -0.04 -27.58
C ASP A 302 -5.20 -1.44 -27.67
N GLY A 303 -5.14 -2.15 -26.55
CA GLY A 303 -4.49 -3.47 -26.42
C GLY A 303 -2.98 -3.42 -26.17
N ARG A 304 -2.39 -2.24 -26.06
CA ARG A 304 -1.00 -2.07 -25.66
C ARG A 304 -0.81 -2.54 -24.23
N GLN A 305 0.34 -3.15 -23.96
CA GLN A 305 0.76 -3.58 -22.63
C GLN A 305 2.17 -3.05 -22.34
N VAL A 306 2.40 -2.63 -21.11
CA VAL A 306 3.70 -2.15 -20.63
C VAL A 306 4.03 -2.86 -19.32
N ASP A 307 5.09 -3.64 -19.31
CA ASP A 307 5.57 -4.28 -18.09
C ASP A 307 6.42 -3.30 -17.28
N ILE A 308 6.11 -3.20 -16.01
CA ILE A 308 6.90 -2.44 -15.03
C ILE A 308 7.84 -3.37 -14.27
N ILE A 309 7.30 -4.51 -13.84
CA ILE A 309 8.06 -5.57 -13.16
C ILE A 309 7.83 -6.87 -13.92
N ARG A 310 8.91 -7.63 -14.11
CA ARG A 310 8.89 -9.00 -14.62
C ARG A 310 9.89 -9.85 -13.86
N GLU A 311 9.43 -11.03 -13.41
CA GLU A 311 10.25 -11.96 -12.61
C GLU A 311 10.93 -11.28 -11.40
N GLY A 312 10.18 -10.45 -10.69
CA GLY A 312 10.64 -9.73 -9.51
C GLY A 312 11.60 -8.57 -9.76
N LYS A 313 11.84 -8.19 -11.02
CA LYS A 313 12.75 -7.10 -11.39
C LYS A 313 12.05 -6.00 -12.17
N PHE A 314 12.42 -4.76 -11.92
CA PHE A 314 12.00 -3.62 -12.73
C PHE A 314 12.58 -3.76 -14.14
N CYS A 315 11.73 -3.66 -15.16
CA CYS A 315 12.11 -3.91 -16.55
C CYS A 315 11.80 -2.72 -17.48
N LEU A 316 11.21 -1.65 -16.97
CA LEU A 316 11.01 -0.42 -17.72
C LEU A 316 12.35 0.29 -17.90
N GLU A 317 12.60 0.84 -19.10
CA GLU A 317 13.82 1.60 -19.40
C GLU A 317 14.00 2.78 -18.43
N GLY A 318 15.17 2.85 -17.80
CA GLY A 318 15.54 3.89 -16.84
C GLY A 318 15.12 3.59 -15.39
N THR A 319 14.68 2.36 -15.10
CA THR A 319 14.41 1.89 -13.73
C THR A 319 15.48 0.89 -13.23
N GLU A 320 16.53 0.62 -14.00
CA GLU A 320 17.52 -0.43 -13.78
C GLU A 320 18.24 -0.29 -12.42
N ALA A 321 18.44 0.94 -11.96
CA ALA A 321 19.08 1.21 -10.66
C ALA A 321 18.33 0.56 -9.48
N LEU A 322 17.01 0.39 -9.60
CA LEU A 322 16.20 -0.28 -8.58
C LEU A 322 16.52 -1.78 -8.46
N ASN A 323 17.14 -2.39 -9.47
CA ASN A 323 17.51 -3.81 -9.46
C ASN A 323 18.84 -4.09 -8.77
N GLU A 324 19.68 -3.08 -8.53
CA GLU A 324 21.01 -3.30 -7.94
C GLU A 324 20.91 -3.94 -6.55
N PRO A 325 20.05 -3.45 -5.62
CA PRO A 325 19.89 -4.07 -4.31
C PRO A 325 19.22 -5.45 -4.35
N LEU A 326 18.50 -5.79 -5.43
CA LEU A 326 17.81 -7.08 -5.57
C LEU A 326 18.74 -8.25 -5.96
N ASN A 327 20.02 -8.00 -6.21
CA ASN A 327 21.02 -9.02 -6.51
C ASN A 327 21.65 -9.59 -5.22
N ILE A 328 20.82 -9.97 -4.26
CA ILE A 328 21.19 -10.54 -2.96
C ILE A 328 21.16 -12.06 -2.95
#